data_dfd175ef65c8d786892b0571fae5059e
#
_entry.id   dfd175ef65c8d786892b0571fae5059e
#
_cell.length_a   1.000
_cell.length_b   1.000
_cell.length_c   1.000
_cell.angle_alpha   90.00
_cell.angle_beta   90.00
_cell.angle_gamma   90.00
#
_symmetry.space_group_name_H-M   'P 1'
#
loop_
_entity.id
_entity.type
_entity.pdbx_description
1 polymer ?
#
loop_
_entity_poly.entity_id
_entity_poly.type
_entity_poly.pdbx_seq_one_letter_code
_entity_poly.pdbx_strand_id
1 'polypeptide(L)'
;AAVIDGATNKSLTQVDSELSNGRYVATVINDIISEMEKDISCEQFCILVTKSIYQIYDKKHIQERMILHPEERLTASVIIYSETRKQVWMIGDCQALINGELYLNPKPADIYASNIRSNYINQELCSGASVNKFFSRDAGREMVVPLIVDCCAFQNSKECDALSFSVVDGFDINLAKVRIIDIDSSTKEIVLASDGYPKLLPTLAKSEFELKEQLEVDPLCINRFKSTKGLVNGNISFDDRSYLRIKI
;
A
#
# COMPACT_ATOMS: atom_id res chain seq x y z
N ALA A 1 -1.50 -17.12 4.90
CA ALA A 1 -0.36 -16.22 5.11
C ALA A 1 -0.70 -14.86 4.50
N ALA A 2 -0.21 -13.75 5.09
CA ALA A 2 -0.56 -12.42 4.63
C ALA A 2 0.59 -11.41 4.80
N VAL A 3 0.57 -10.35 3.99
CA VAL A 3 1.29 -9.10 4.23
C VAL A 3 0.26 -7.98 4.32
N ILE A 4 0.41 -7.10 5.30
CA ILE A 4 -0.48 -5.99 5.59
C ILE A 4 0.35 -4.72 5.59
N ASP A 5 -0.05 -3.75 4.79
CA ASP A 5 0.61 -2.45 4.68
C ASP A 5 -0.35 -1.33 5.07
N GLY A 6 -0.14 -0.77 6.24
CA GLY A 6 -0.96 0.32 6.78
C GLY A 6 -0.57 1.66 6.19
N ALA A 7 -1.53 2.35 5.58
CA ALA A 7 -1.27 3.62 4.91
C ALA A 7 -0.73 4.71 5.87
N THR A 8 0.27 5.45 5.41
CA THR A 8 0.77 6.64 6.13
C THR A 8 -0.36 7.66 6.33
N ASN A 9 -0.49 8.19 7.54
CA ASN A 9 -1.47 9.23 7.85
C ASN A 9 -1.33 10.42 6.89
N LYS A 10 -2.45 10.85 6.35
CA LYS A 10 -2.54 12.02 5.45
C LYS A 10 -3.14 13.24 6.15
N SER A 11 -3.61 13.06 7.38
CA SER A 11 -4.13 14.10 8.27
C SER A 11 -3.51 14.00 9.66
N LEU A 12 -3.79 14.96 10.54
CA LEU A 12 -3.38 14.95 11.95
C LEU A 12 -4.34 14.14 12.84
N THR A 13 -5.46 13.66 12.28
CA THR A 13 -6.46 12.89 13.02
C THR A 13 -5.94 11.49 13.30
N GLN A 14 -5.91 11.11 14.56
CA GLN A 14 -5.58 9.76 15.00
C GLN A 14 -6.81 9.11 15.62
N VAL A 15 -7.10 7.88 15.20
CA VAL A 15 -8.22 7.08 15.75
C VAL A 15 -7.80 6.40 17.04
N ASP A 16 -6.53 6.06 17.19
CA ASP A 16 -5.95 5.51 18.42
C ASP A 16 -4.99 6.52 19.05
N SER A 17 -4.89 6.51 20.41
CA SER A 17 -4.06 7.47 21.16
C SER A 17 -2.56 7.14 21.11
N GLU A 18 -2.21 5.89 20.85
CA GLU A 18 -0.81 5.40 20.94
C GLU A 18 -0.24 5.02 19.57
N LEU A 19 -1.09 4.58 18.62
CA LEU A 19 -0.68 4.07 17.33
C LEU A 19 -1.08 5.02 16.20
N SER A 20 -0.24 5.14 15.19
CA SER A 20 -0.65 5.75 13.92
C SER A 20 -1.82 4.97 13.30
N ASN A 21 -2.67 5.63 12.49
CA ASN A 21 -3.81 4.98 11.85
C ASN A 21 -3.39 3.74 11.04
N GLY A 22 -2.29 3.83 10.28
CA GLY A 22 -1.77 2.69 9.51
C GLY A 22 -1.35 1.52 10.39
N ARG A 23 -0.62 1.78 11.49
CA ARG A 23 -0.20 0.72 12.41
C ARG A 23 -1.38 0.13 13.16
N TYR A 24 -2.33 0.94 13.58
CA TYR A 24 -3.53 0.46 14.28
C TYR A 24 -4.36 -0.46 13.38
N VAL A 25 -4.66 -0.03 12.16
CA VAL A 25 -5.44 -0.87 11.23
C VAL A 25 -4.71 -2.16 10.87
N ALA A 26 -3.38 -2.11 10.69
CA ALA A 26 -2.59 -3.32 10.42
C ALA A 26 -2.68 -4.33 11.56
N THR A 27 -2.67 -3.88 12.82
CA THR A 27 -2.87 -4.75 13.99
C THR A 27 -4.28 -5.36 13.99
N VAL A 28 -5.31 -4.54 13.77
CA VAL A 28 -6.71 -5.03 13.71
C VAL A 28 -6.89 -6.08 12.60
N ILE A 29 -6.35 -5.85 11.41
CA ILE A 29 -6.43 -6.80 10.30
C ILE A 29 -5.67 -8.10 10.62
N ASN A 30 -4.50 -8.00 11.26
CA ASN A 30 -3.73 -9.17 11.69
C ASN A 30 -4.54 -10.05 12.66
N ASP A 31 -5.23 -9.45 13.63
CA ASP A 31 -6.06 -10.17 14.59
C ASP A 31 -7.23 -10.87 13.87
N ILE A 32 -7.90 -10.17 12.95
CA ILE A 32 -8.97 -10.72 12.11
C ILE A 32 -8.46 -11.94 11.30
N ILE A 33 -7.31 -11.84 10.65
CA ILE A 33 -6.73 -12.94 9.85
C ILE A 33 -6.34 -14.11 10.75
N SER A 34 -5.92 -13.86 11.97
CA SER A 34 -5.53 -14.91 12.92
C SER A 34 -6.72 -15.72 13.44
N GLU A 35 -7.90 -15.09 13.54
CA GLU A 35 -9.11 -15.66 14.11
C GLU A 35 -10.11 -16.15 13.05
N MET A 36 -10.03 -15.68 11.80
CA MET A 36 -10.98 -16.03 10.75
C MET A 36 -10.95 -17.53 10.39
N GLU A 37 -12.08 -18.05 9.92
CA GLU A 37 -12.15 -19.39 9.35
C GLU A 37 -11.24 -19.53 8.13
N LYS A 38 -10.58 -20.68 8.00
CA LYS A 38 -9.53 -20.89 6.97
C LYS A 38 -10.07 -21.01 5.55
N ASP A 39 -11.34 -21.32 5.39
CA ASP A 39 -12.00 -21.58 4.10
C ASP A 39 -12.90 -20.46 3.60
N ILE A 40 -12.91 -19.30 4.27
CA ILE A 40 -13.69 -18.15 3.80
C ILE A 40 -13.24 -17.71 2.40
N SER A 41 -14.17 -17.14 1.62
CA SER A 41 -13.85 -16.54 0.33
C SER A 41 -13.24 -15.15 0.49
N CYS A 42 -12.60 -14.64 -0.59
CA CYS A 42 -12.10 -13.27 -0.63
C CYS A 42 -13.21 -12.24 -0.33
N GLU A 43 -14.41 -12.45 -0.89
CA GLU A 43 -15.58 -11.59 -0.63
C GLU A 43 -16.01 -11.62 0.84
N GLN A 44 -16.07 -12.81 1.44
CA GLN A 44 -16.39 -12.96 2.88
C GLN A 44 -15.34 -12.29 3.75
N PHE A 45 -14.06 -12.40 3.40
CA PHE A 45 -12.98 -11.64 4.08
C PHE A 45 -13.19 -10.13 3.95
N CYS A 46 -13.49 -9.63 2.76
CA CYS A 46 -13.76 -8.20 2.54
C CYS A 46 -14.92 -7.70 3.40
N ILE A 47 -16.02 -8.46 3.49
CA ILE A 47 -17.16 -8.13 4.35
C ILE A 47 -16.77 -8.14 5.83
N LEU A 48 -16.04 -9.16 6.27
CA LEU A 48 -15.60 -9.31 7.65
C LEU A 48 -14.71 -8.13 8.09
N VAL A 49 -13.67 -7.82 7.33
CA VAL A 49 -12.73 -6.75 7.67
C VAL A 49 -13.38 -5.36 7.61
N THR A 50 -14.23 -5.12 6.62
CA THR A 50 -15.03 -3.87 6.53
C THR A 50 -15.87 -3.67 7.78
N LYS A 51 -16.67 -4.70 8.16
CA LYS A 51 -17.54 -4.64 9.33
C LYS A 51 -16.74 -4.41 10.62
N SER A 52 -15.62 -5.09 10.78
CA SER A 52 -14.80 -4.98 12.00
C SER A 52 -14.20 -3.59 12.16
N ILE A 53 -13.70 -2.99 11.09
CA ILE A 53 -13.15 -1.62 11.14
C ILE A 53 -14.28 -0.59 11.30
N TYR A 54 -15.40 -0.74 10.60
CA TYR A 54 -16.54 0.15 10.76
C TYR A 54 -17.06 0.18 12.21
N GLN A 55 -17.06 -0.97 12.91
CA GLN A 55 -17.41 -1.05 14.32
C GLN A 55 -16.48 -0.23 15.23
N ILE A 56 -15.20 -0.03 14.84
CA ILE A 56 -14.29 0.86 15.56
C ILE A 56 -14.76 2.31 15.43
N TYR A 57 -15.14 2.73 14.23
CA TYR A 57 -15.69 4.07 13.99
C TYR A 57 -16.99 4.29 14.76
N ASP A 58 -17.86 3.28 14.78
CA ASP A 58 -19.13 3.31 15.52
C ASP A 58 -18.92 3.46 17.01
N LYS A 59 -18.09 2.63 17.61
CA LYS A 59 -17.75 2.70 19.05
C LYS A 59 -17.12 4.03 19.47
N LYS A 60 -16.40 4.69 18.54
CA LYS A 60 -15.76 5.99 18.78
C LYS A 60 -16.64 7.17 18.37
N HIS A 61 -17.84 6.93 17.82
CA HIS A 61 -18.79 7.95 17.33
C HIS A 61 -18.19 8.90 16.27
N ILE A 62 -17.41 8.33 15.34
CA ILE A 62 -16.70 9.09 14.28
C ILE A 62 -17.13 8.69 12.85
N GLN A 63 -18.20 7.91 12.67
CA GLN A 63 -18.61 7.39 11.36
C GLN A 63 -18.86 8.49 10.33
N GLU A 64 -19.62 9.53 10.74
CA GLU A 64 -19.94 10.68 9.86
C GLU A 64 -18.67 11.40 9.43
N ARG A 65 -17.72 11.56 10.34
CA ARG A 65 -16.41 12.14 10.01
C ARG A 65 -15.65 11.28 8.99
N MET A 66 -15.63 9.96 9.15
CA MET A 66 -14.96 9.05 8.21
C MET A 66 -15.64 9.00 6.84
N ILE A 67 -16.95 9.28 6.75
CA ILE A 67 -17.65 9.44 5.48
C ILE A 67 -17.17 10.70 4.76
N LEU A 68 -17.09 11.82 5.48
CA LEU A 68 -16.73 13.14 4.92
C LEU A 68 -15.22 13.30 4.66
N HIS A 69 -14.38 12.57 5.41
CA HIS A 69 -12.92 12.67 5.39
C HIS A 69 -12.26 11.31 5.12
N PRO A 70 -12.31 10.80 3.89
CA PRO A 70 -11.71 9.51 3.55
C PRO A 70 -10.19 9.45 3.81
N GLU A 71 -9.49 10.58 3.81
CA GLU A 71 -8.07 10.70 4.14
C GLU A 71 -7.74 10.41 5.62
N GLU A 72 -8.75 10.45 6.50
CA GLU A 72 -8.61 10.18 7.93
C GLU A 72 -8.92 8.73 8.32
N ARG A 73 -9.42 7.91 7.38
CA ARG A 73 -9.80 6.52 7.62
C ARG A 73 -8.61 5.65 8.02
N LEU A 74 -8.91 4.58 8.74
CA LEU A 74 -8.01 3.47 9.03
C LEU A 74 -7.79 2.67 7.73
N THR A 75 -6.80 3.06 6.94
CA THR A 75 -6.60 2.52 5.58
C THR A 75 -5.39 1.59 5.52
N ALA A 76 -5.55 0.43 4.88
CA ALA A 76 -4.47 -0.51 4.60
C ALA A 76 -4.63 -1.21 3.26
N SER A 77 -3.48 -1.60 2.67
CA SER A 77 -3.39 -2.59 1.61
C SER A 77 -3.10 -3.96 2.21
N VAL A 78 -3.72 -4.99 1.69
CA VAL A 78 -3.59 -6.36 2.21
C VAL A 78 -3.42 -7.35 1.06
N ILE A 79 -2.44 -8.23 1.19
CA ILE A 79 -2.30 -9.37 0.30
C ILE A 79 -2.29 -10.66 1.11
N ILE A 80 -3.14 -11.62 0.70
CA ILE A 80 -3.35 -12.88 1.42
C ILE A 80 -3.15 -14.06 0.48
N TYR A 81 -2.37 -15.05 0.88
CA TYR A 81 -2.42 -16.39 0.31
C TYR A 81 -3.32 -17.26 1.16
N SER A 82 -4.45 -17.69 0.59
CA SER A 82 -5.34 -18.69 1.14
C SER A 82 -4.93 -20.09 0.64
N GLU A 83 -4.39 -20.90 1.55
CA GLU A 83 -3.98 -22.27 1.22
C GLU A 83 -5.19 -23.17 0.90
N THR A 84 -6.28 -22.99 1.65
CA THR A 84 -7.52 -23.76 1.47
C THR A 84 -8.17 -23.46 0.12
N ARG A 85 -8.22 -22.18 -0.28
CA ARG A 85 -8.79 -21.76 -1.57
C ARG A 85 -7.82 -21.88 -2.74
N LYS A 86 -6.53 -22.08 -2.46
CA LYS A 86 -5.46 -22.01 -3.48
C LYS A 86 -5.54 -20.69 -4.26
N GLN A 87 -5.61 -19.58 -3.55
CA GLN A 87 -5.75 -18.24 -4.14
C GLN A 87 -4.84 -17.23 -3.44
N VAL A 88 -4.36 -16.26 -4.22
CA VAL A 88 -3.80 -15.01 -3.69
C VAL A 88 -4.81 -13.90 -3.91
N TRP A 89 -5.15 -13.17 -2.84
CA TRP A 89 -6.06 -12.02 -2.86
C TRP A 89 -5.27 -10.74 -2.67
N MET A 90 -5.42 -9.78 -3.58
CA MET A 90 -4.74 -8.48 -3.52
C MET A 90 -5.79 -7.37 -3.37
N ILE A 91 -5.86 -6.78 -2.17
CA ILE A 91 -6.70 -5.64 -1.83
C ILE A 91 -5.77 -4.46 -1.58
N GLY A 92 -5.70 -3.50 -2.51
CA GLY A 92 -4.68 -2.45 -2.52
C GLY A 92 -3.47 -2.84 -3.35
N ASP A 93 -2.31 -2.21 -3.09
CA ASP A 93 -1.12 -2.17 -3.95
C ASP A 93 0.06 -3.02 -3.49
N CYS A 94 -0.14 -3.91 -2.53
CA CYS A 94 0.85 -4.96 -2.23
C CYS A 94 1.17 -5.79 -3.49
N GLN A 95 2.32 -6.45 -3.50
CA GLN A 95 2.86 -7.18 -4.64
C GLN A 95 2.87 -8.68 -4.41
N ALA A 96 2.68 -9.47 -5.47
CA ALA A 96 2.95 -10.91 -5.45
C ALA A 96 3.93 -11.31 -6.55
N LEU A 97 4.81 -12.29 -6.26
CA LEU A 97 5.63 -12.97 -7.25
C LEU A 97 5.34 -14.47 -7.14
N ILE A 98 4.74 -15.06 -8.19
CA ILE A 98 4.31 -16.45 -8.22
C ILE A 98 5.12 -17.18 -9.28
N ASN A 99 5.93 -18.16 -8.90
CA ASN A 99 6.87 -18.84 -9.79
C ASN A 99 7.74 -17.86 -10.62
N GLY A 100 8.05 -16.68 -10.10
CA GLY A 100 8.84 -15.65 -10.80
C GLY A 100 8.01 -14.69 -11.68
N GLU A 101 6.71 -14.88 -11.82
CA GLU A 101 5.80 -13.93 -12.48
C GLU A 101 5.29 -12.88 -11.48
N LEU A 102 5.46 -11.61 -11.83
CA LEU A 102 5.09 -10.46 -10.98
C LEU A 102 3.65 -10.03 -11.20
N TYR A 103 2.91 -9.92 -10.12
CA TYR A 103 1.52 -9.44 -10.07
C TYR A 103 1.46 -8.15 -9.26
N LEU A 104 0.92 -7.11 -9.86
CA LEU A 104 0.75 -5.78 -9.29
C LEU A 104 -0.71 -5.36 -9.34
N ASN A 105 -1.12 -4.52 -8.41
CA ASN A 105 -2.45 -3.89 -8.39
C ASN A 105 -2.29 -2.39 -8.02
N PRO A 106 -1.66 -1.57 -8.89
CA PRO A 106 -1.25 -0.22 -8.56
C PRO A 106 -2.44 0.72 -8.37
N LYS A 107 -2.29 1.70 -7.47
CA LYS A 107 -3.24 2.81 -7.30
C LYS A 107 -2.99 3.87 -8.38
N PRO A 108 -4.00 4.22 -9.20
CA PRO A 108 -3.84 5.26 -10.23
C PRO A 108 -3.35 6.60 -9.67
N ALA A 109 -3.83 6.98 -8.48
CA ALA A 109 -3.43 8.21 -7.80
C ALA A 109 -1.91 8.30 -7.57
N ASP A 110 -1.29 7.20 -7.14
CA ASP A 110 0.15 7.17 -6.84
C ASP A 110 0.99 7.26 -8.12
N ILE A 111 0.51 6.69 -9.23
CA ILE A 111 1.13 6.85 -10.55
C ILE A 111 1.13 8.33 -10.98
N TYR A 112 0.01 9.03 -10.83
CA TYR A 112 -0.09 10.45 -11.14
C TYR A 112 0.81 11.29 -10.24
N ALA A 113 0.69 11.11 -8.93
CA ALA A 113 1.44 11.87 -7.95
C ALA A 113 2.96 11.66 -8.08
N SER A 114 3.41 10.43 -8.32
CA SER A 114 4.84 10.13 -8.52
C SER A 114 5.41 10.78 -9.78
N ASN A 115 4.63 10.84 -10.88
CA ASN A 115 5.05 11.54 -12.09
C ASN A 115 5.15 13.06 -11.88
N ILE A 116 4.16 13.68 -11.23
CA ILE A 116 4.18 15.12 -10.92
C ILE A 116 5.36 15.44 -10.02
N ARG A 117 5.56 14.67 -8.93
CA ARG A 117 6.70 14.81 -8.02
C ARG A 117 8.03 14.69 -8.76
N SER A 118 8.19 13.67 -9.60
CA SER A 118 9.41 13.44 -10.37
C SER A 118 9.73 14.62 -11.30
N ASN A 119 8.73 15.13 -12.01
CA ASN A 119 8.88 16.27 -12.92
C ASN A 119 9.30 17.54 -12.16
N TYR A 120 8.66 17.83 -11.03
CA TYR A 120 9.00 18.96 -10.19
C TYR A 120 10.45 18.89 -9.69
N ILE A 121 10.86 17.76 -9.11
CA ILE A 121 12.21 17.59 -8.58
C ILE A 121 13.25 17.68 -9.70
N ASN A 122 13.00 17.04 -10.85
CA ASN A 122 13.90 17.13 -12.00
C ASN A 122 14.05 18.58 -12.50
N GLN A 123 12.96 19.37 -12.55
CA GLN A 123 13.02 20.78 -12.90
C GLN A 123 13.87 21.59 -11.92
N GLU A 124 13.71 21.38 -10.62
CA GLU A 124 14.52 22.04 -9.58
C GLU A 124 16.01 21.69 -9.71
N LEU A 125 16.34 20.41 -9.94
CA LEU A 125 17.71 19.94 -10.14
C LEU A 125 18.32 20.56 -11.39
N CYS A 126 17.59 20.63 -12.50
CA CYS A 126 18.03 21.31 -13.73
C CYS A 126 18.26 22.82 -13.51
N SER A 127 17.52 23.42 -12.57
CA SER A 127 17.66 24.82 -12.18
C SER A 127 18.79 25.07 -11.17
N GLY A 128 19.57 24.03 -10.82
CA GLY A 128 20.76 24.13 -9.95
C GLY A 128 20.48 23.78 -8.47
N ALA A 129 19.30 23.24 -8.12
CA ALA A 129 19.08 22.75 -6.77
C ALA A 129 19.96 21.53 -6.46
N SER A 130 20.46 21.43 -5.24
CA SER A 130 21.23 20.28 -4.78
C SER A 130 20.31 19.11 -4.40
N VAL A 131 20.71 17.87 -4.69
CA VAL A 131 20.05 16.63 -4.21
C VAL A 131 19.90 16.64 -2.69
N ASN A 132 20.90 17.14 -1.95
CA ASN A 132 20.87 17.23 -0.49
C ASN A 132 19.72 18.09 0.06
N LYS A 133 19.20 19.06 -0.71
CA LYS A 133 18.00 19.83 -0.35
C LYS A 133 16.81 18.91 -0.14
N PHE A 134 16.64 17.92 -1.01
CA PHE A 134 15.50 16.98 -0.98
C PHE A 134 15.67 15.90 0.09
N PHE A 135 16.88 15.52 0.45
CA PHE A 135 17.12 14.64 1.60
C PHE A 135 16.72 15.29 2.93
N SER A 136 16.88 16.60 3.06
CA SER A 136 16.47 17.32 4.26
C SER A 136 14.98 17.59 4.31
N ARG A 137 14.37 17.84 3.14
CA ARG A 137 12.95 18.15 3.00
C ARG A 137 12.46 17.78 1.59
N ASP A 138 11.61 16.79 1.48
CA ASP A 138 11.05 16.39 0.18
C ASP A 138 9.93 17.36 -0.26
N ALA A 139 10.33 18.51 -0.80
CA ALA A 139 9.41 19.51 -1.32
C ALA A 139 8.53 18.96 -2.47
N GLY A 140 9.01 17.95 -3.21
CA GLY A 140 8.21 17.27 -4.22
C GLY A 140 7.09 16.45 -3.58
N ARG A 141 7.34 15.78 -2.44
CA ARG A 141 6.32 15.10 -1.65
C ARG A 141 5.29 16.09 -1.12
N GLU A 142 5.74 17.17 -0.53
CA GLU A 142 4.85 18.21 0.02
C GLU A 142 3.91 18.79 -1.05
N MET A 143 4.40 18.98 -2.26
CA MET A 143 3.61 19.49 -3.38
C MET A 143 2.51 18.51 -3.81
N VAL A 144 2.74 17.20 -3.76
CA VAL A 144 1.76 16.20 -4.19
C VAL A 144 0.84 15.67 -3.09
N VAL A 145 1.13 15.96 -1.81
CA VAL A 145 0.28 15.55 -0.68
C VAL A 145 -1.17 16.02 -0.83
N PRO A 146 -1.49 17.28 -1.20
CA PRO A 146 -2.88 17.69 -1.40
C PRO A 146 -3.60 16.83 -2.45
N LEU A 147 -2.94 16.55 -3.58
CA LEU A 147 -3.48 15.68 -4.63
C LEU A 147 -3.75 14.26 -4.10
N ILE A 148 -2.83 13.70 -3.31
CA ILE A 148 -2.99 12.36 -2.71
C ILE A 148 -4.16 12.34 -1.72
N VAL A 149 -4.36 13.44 -0.96
CA VAL A 149 -5.50 13.61 -0.06
C VAL A 149 -6.80 13.64 -0.86
N ASP A 150 -6.89 14.46 -1.90
CA ASP A 150 -8.07 14.54 -2.78
C ASP A 150 -8.40 13.19 -3.42
N CYS A 151 -7.38 12.42 -3.80
CA CYS A 151 -7.54 11.09 -4.38
C CYS A 151 -8.07 10.04 -3.40
N CYS A 152 -8.06 10.29 -2.09
CA CYS A 152 -8.70 9.39 -1.12
C CYS A 152 -10.22 9.27 -1.34
N ALA A 153 -10.85 10.24 -2.00
CA ALA A 153 -12.25 10.15 -2.43
C ALA A 153 -12.53 9.00 -3.42
N PHE A 154 -11.50 8.48 -4.09
CA PHE A 154 -11.63 7.36 -5.03
C PHE A 154 -11.41 5.98 -4.38
N GLN A 155 -11.09 5.93 -3.09
CA GLN A 155 -11.00 4.67 -2.33
C GLN A 155 -12.33 3.93 -2.42
N ASN A 156 -12.29 2.69 -2.93
CA ASN A 156 -13.45 1.82 -3.07
C ASN A 156 -14.62 2.42 -3.89
N SER A 157 -14.42 3.53 -4.61
CA SER A 157 -15.47 4.17 -5.40
C SER A 157 -15.98 3.24 -6.51
N LYS A 158 -17.30 3.24 -6.73
CA LYS A 158 -17.97 2.56 -7.84
C LYS A 158 -18.35 3.53 -8.97
N GLU A 159 -18.23 4.84 -8.73
CA GLU A 159 -18.66 5.89 -9.65
C GLU A 159 -17.56 6.30 -10.63
N CYS A 160 -16.30 6.26 -10.21
CA CYS A 160 -15.17 6.68 -11.04
C CYS A 160 -14.20 5.51 -11.24
N ASP A 161 -14.52 4.62 -12.20
CA ASP A 161 -13.76 3.38 -12.44
C ASP A 161 -12.27 3.63 -12.75
N ALA A 162 -11.95 4.66 -13.54
CA ALA A 162 -10.58 4.95 -13.98
C ALA A 162 -9.63 5.36 -12.83
N LEU A 163 -10.14 5.97 -11.76
CA LEU A 163 -9.35 6.44 -10.61
C LEU A 163 -9.56 5.58 -9.36
N SER A 164 -10.60 4.73 -9.37
CA SER A 164 -10.93 3.87 -8.24
C SER A 164 -9.88 2.79 -8.00
N PHE A 165 -9.66 2.49 -6.74
CA PHE A 165 -8.78 1.42 -6.26
C PHE A 165 -9.35 0.78 -4.99
N SER A 166 -9.08 -0.51 -4.79
CA SER A 166 -9.49 -1.22 -3.57
C SER A 166 -8.53 -0.93 -2.42
N VAL A 167 -9.07 -0.76 -1.23
CA VAL A 167 -8.33 -0.73 0.05
C VAL A 167 -9.23 -1.25 1.16
N VAL A 168 -8.64 -1.66 2.26
CA VAL A 168 -9.36 -1.88 3.51
C VAL A 168 -9.42 -0.55 4.25
N ASP A 169 -10.63 -0.01 4.50
CA ASP A 169 -10.81 1.30 5.14
C ASP A 169 -12.06 1.41 6.04
N GLY A 170 -12.75 0.28 6.27
CA GLY A 170 -13.99 0.21 7.05
C GLY A 170 -15.26 0.51 6.26
N PHE A 171 -15.14 0.74 4.94
CA PHE A 171 -16.27 0.89 4.02
C PHE A 171 -16.27 -0.21 2.97
N ASP A 172 -17.38 -0.35 2.23
CA ASP A 172 -17.55 -1.43 1.24
C ASP A 172 -16.43 -1.45 0.22
N ILE A 173 -15.67 -2.53 0.20
CA ILE A 173 -14.57 -2.72 -0.73
C ILE A 173 -15.10 -2.92 -2.14
N ASN A 174 -14.58 -2.17 -3.11
CA ASN A 174 -14.91 -2.37 -4.52
C ASN A 174 -14.26 -3.66 -5.03
N LEU A 175 -15.02 -4.76 -5.04
CA LEU A 175 -14.54 -6.09 -5.45
C LEU A 175 -14.07 -6.14 -6.91
N ALA A 176 -14.55 -5.24 -7.79
CA ALA A 176 -14.04 -5.16 -9.16
C ALA A 176 -12.58 -4.66 -9.23
N LYS A 177 -12.06 -4.06 -8.15
CA LYS A 177 -10.67 -3.60 -8.02
C LYS A 177 -9.82 -4.53 -7.13
N VAL A 178 -10.39 -5.60 -6.62
CA VAL A 178 -9.67 -6.67 -5.93
C VAL A 178 -9.15 -7.65 -6.97
N ARG A 179 -7.87 -7.97 -6.91
CA ARG A 179 -7.28 -8.98 -7.80
C ARG A 179 -7.23 -10.32 -7.08
N ILE A 180 -7.84 -11.35 -7.69
CA ILE A 180 -7.79 -12.73 -7.22
C ILE A 180 -6.99 -13.55 -8.23
N ILE A 181 -6.00 -14.30 -7.75
CA ILE A 181 -5.11 -15.12 -8.57
C ILE A 181 -5.23 -16.56 -8.09
N ASP A 182 -5.68 -17.46 -8.96
CA ASP A 182 -5.75 -18.88 -8.67
C ASP A 182 -4.34 -19.50 -8.71
N ILE A 183 -4.03 -20.33 -7.72
CA ILE A 183 -2.76 -21.03 -7.55
C ILE A 183 -2.93 -22.47 -8.00
N ASP A 184 -2.29 -22.83 -9.07
CA ASP A 184 -2.34 -24.19 -9.62
C ASP A 184 -1.33 -25.14 -8.93
N SER A 185 -1.46 -26.45 -9.25
CA SER A 185 -0.58 -27.48 -8.70
C SER A 185 0.87 -27.42 -9.19
N SER A 186 1.17 -26.62 -10.21
CA SER A 186 2.54 -26.42 -10.70
C SER A 186 3.29 -25.34 -9.94
N THR A 187 2.57 -24.56 -9.12
CA THR A 187 3.15 -23.49 -8.31
C THR A 187 4.05 -24.06 -7.21
N LYS A 188 5.30 -23.63 -7.20
CA LYS A 188 6.31 -24.06 -6.23
C LYS A 188 6.62 -23.00 -5.18
N GLU A 189 6.39 -21.75 -5.52
CA GLU A 189 6.82 -20.62 -4.70
C GLU A 189 5.91 -19.42 -4.90
N ILE A 190 5.58 -18.77 -3.79
CA ILE A 190 4.87 -17.49 -3.73
C ILE A 190 5.67 -16.54 -2.86
N VAL A 191 5.88 -15.32 -3.34
CA VAL A 191 6.38 -14.21 -2.53
C VAL A 191 5.27 -13.17 -2.44
N LEU A 192 4.95 -12.73 -1.23
CA LEU A 192 4.07 -11.62 -0.93
C LEU A 192 4.91 -10.46 -0.37
N ALA A 193 4.67 -9.24 -0.81
CA ALA A 193 5.40 -8.08 -0.33
C ALA A 193 4.53 -6.81 -0.33
N SER A 194 4.86 -5.83 0.52
CA SER A 194 4.35 -4.46 0.39
C SER A 194 4.99 -3.75 -0.81
N ASP A 195 4.52 -2.55 -1.14
CA ASP A 195 4.98 -1.76 -2.30
C ASP A 195 6.35 -1.08 -2.11
N GLY A 196 6.97 -1.20 -0.92
CA GLY A 196 8.29 -0.66 -0.63
C GLY A 196 9.48 -1.31 -1.38
N TYR A 197 9.23 -2.31 -2.22
CA TYR A 197 10.23 -2.87 -3.13
C TYR A 197 10.03 -2.36 -4.55
N PRO A 198 10.97 -1.58 -5.13
CA PRO A 198 10.91 -1.16 -6.54
C PRO A 198 10.88 -2.34 -7.52
N LYS A 199 11.53 -3.44 -7.12
CA LYS A 199 11.58 -4.69 -7.87
C LYS A 199 11.55 -5.87 -6.91
N LEU A 200 10.43 -6.60 -6.92
CA LEU A 200 10.26 -7.81 -6.14
C LEU A 200 10.93 -9.00 -6.84
N LEU A 201 11.75 -9.75 -6.11
CA LEU A 201 12.49 -10.90 -6.61
C LEU A 201 12.27 -12.14 -5.74
N PRO A 202 12.59 -13.36 -6.24
CA PRO A 202 12.30 -14.63 -5.56
C PRO A 202 12.98 -14.80 -4.20
N THR A 203 14.00 -14.01 -3.87
CA THR A 203 14.65 -14.06 -2.55
C THR A 203 14.77 -12.67 -1.95
N LEU A 204 14.62 -12.60 -0.62
CA LEU A 204 14.78 -11.36 0.13
C LEU A 204 16.12 -10.68 -0.20
N ALA A 205 17.22 -11.45 -0.19
CA ALA A 205 18.54 -10.89 -0.47
C ALA A 205 18.66 -10.22 -1.85
N LYS A 206 17.99 -10.78 -2.88
CA LYS A 206 17.97 -10.17 -4.22
C LYS A 206 17.09 -8.92 -4.26
N SER A 207 15.93 -8.92 -3.60
CA SER A 207 15.06 -7.75 -3.51
C SER A 207 15.74 -6.61 -2.75
N GLU A 208 16.41 -6.90 -1.66
CA GLU A 208 17.19 -5.91 -0.88
C GLU A 208 18.40 -5.38 -1.69
N PHE A 209 19.05 -6.23 -2.48
CA PHE A 209 20.14 -5.79 -3.36
C PHE A 209 19.62 -4.80 -4.43
N GLU A 210 18.52 -5.10 -5.10
CA GLU A 210 17.89 -4.20 -6.09
C GLU A 210 17.42 -2.89 -5.45
N LEU A 211 16.89 -2.94 -4.22
CA LEU A 211 16.54 -1.73 -3.49
C LEU A 211 17.78 -0.87 -3.18
N LYS A 212 18.87 -1.50 -2.75
CA LYS A 212 20.14 -0.79 -2.50
C LYS A 212 20.65 -0.13 -3.77
N GLU A 213 20.71 -0.86 -4.88
CA GLU A 213 21.08 -0.33 -6.20
C GLU A 213 20.18 0.86 -6.63
N GLN A 214 18.85 0.75 -6.37
CA GLN A 214 17.92 1.84 -6.63
C GLN A 214 18.29 3.09 -5.83
N LEU A 215 18.55 2.94 -4.54
CA LEU A 215 18.84 4.06 -3.65
C LEU A 215 20.25 4.68 -3.90
N GLU A 216 21.19 3.90 -4.40
CA GLU A 216 22.52 4.39 -4.80
C GLU A 216 22.45 5.22 -6.11
N VAL A 217 21.66 4.77 -7.08
CA VAL A 217 21.58 5.40 -8.41
C VAL A 217 20.53 6.50 -8.48
N ASP A 218 19.37 6.31 -7.85
CA ASP A 218 18.22 7.23 -7.87
C ASP A 218 17.59 7.31 -6.46
N PRO A 219 18.28 7.90 -5.48
CA PRO A 219 17.81 7.96 -4.09
C PRO A 219 16.54 8.78 -3.91
N LEU A 220 16.26 9.71 -4.80
CA LEU A 220 15.04 10.52 -4.77
C LEU A 220 13.83 9.79 -5.38
N CYS A 221 14.02 8.61 -5.98
CA CYS A 221 12.96 7.83 -6.64
C CYS A 221 12.19 8.66 -7.67
N ILE A 222 12.91 9.25 -8.64
CA ILE A 222 12.34 10.15 -9.65
C ILE A 222 12.65 9.75 -11.10
N ASN A 223 13.56 8.78 -11.33
CA ASN A 223 14.01 8.39 -12.67
C ASN A 223 13.84 6.87 -12.90
N ARG A 224 14.66 6.05 -12.24
CA ARG A 224 14.67 4.58 -12.41
C ARG A 224 13.39 3.94 -11.88
N PHE A 225 12.95 4.37 -10.70
CA PHE A 225 11.69 4.00 -10.07
C PHE A 225 11.03 5.25 -9.52
N LYS A 226 9.87 5.60 -10.05
CA LYS A 226 9.15 6.80 -9.59
C LYS A 226 8.24 6.45 -8.41
N SER A 227 8.41 7.16 -7.30
CA SER A 227 7.58 7.02 -6.11
C SER A 227 7.04 8.37 -5.65
N THR A 228 5.98 8.34 -4.88
CA THR A 228 5.44 9.52 -4.19
C THR A 228 6.33 9.99 -3.04
N LYS A 229 7.36 9.21 -2.68
CA LYS A 229 8.35 9.47 -1.62
C LYS A 229 9.76 9.25 -2.18
N GLY A 230 10.76 9.91 -1.61
CA GLY A 230 12.17 9.63 -1.83
C GLY A 230 12.89 9.32 -0.53
N LEU A 231 14.17 8.99 -0.60
CA LEU A 231 15.00 8.86 0.59
C LEU A 231 15.14 10.22 1.26
N VAL A 232 14.92 10.26 2.58
CA VAL A 232 15.12 11.43 3.42
C VAL A 232 16.14 11.12 4.53
N ASN A 233 16.78 12.14 5.06
CA ASN A 233 17.77 11.99 6.12
C ASN A 233 17.18 11.26 7.34
N GLY A 234 17.91 10.29 7.85
CA GLY A 234 17.51 9.45 8.98
C GLY A 234 16.80 8.16 8.59
N ASN A 235 16.34 8.03 7.35
CA ASN A 235 15.73 6.81 6.84
C ASN A 235 16.76 5.92 6.11
N ILE A 236 16.53 4.62 6.14
CA ILE A 236 17.34 3.62 5.42
C ILE A 236 16.72 3.25 4.06
N SER A 237 15.50 3.69 3.78
CA SER A 237 14.76 3.47 2.54
C SER A 237 13.78 4.61 2.30
N PHE A 238 13.22 4.67 1.07
CA PHE A 238 12.18 5.64 0.70
C PHE A 238 10.82 5.26 1.29
N ASP A 239 10.58 3.96 1.57
CA ASP A 239 9.37 3.44 2.22
C ASP A 239 9.69 2.28 3.17
N ASP A 240 8.74 1.93 4.05
CA ASP A 240 8.76 0.69 4.83
C ASP A 240 8.40 -0.49 3.92
N ARG A 241 8.81 -1.70 4.34
CA ARG A 241 8.65 -2.87 3.50
C ARG A 241 8.54 -4.16 4.29
N SER A 242 7.70 -5.04 3.77
CA SER A 242 7.52 -6.41 4.27
C SER A 242 7.72 -7.40 3.13
N TYR A 243 8.31 -8.55 3.45
CA TYR A 243 8.62 -9.61 2.51
C TYR A 243 8.31 -10.97 3.13
N LEU A 244 7.47 -11.76 2.50
CA LEU A 244 7.10 -13.11 2.93
C LEU A 244 7.26 -14.08 1.76
N ARG A 245 8.05 -15.13 1.94
CA ARG A 245 8.25 -16.18 0.93
C ARG A 245 7.68 -17.50 1.41
N ILE A 246 6.86 -18.11 0.59
CA ILE A 246 6.15 -19.36 0.86
C ILE A 246 6.58 -20.38 -0.20
N LYS A 247 7.00 -21.56 0.25
CA LYS A 247 7.18 -22.75 -0.61
C LYS A 247 5.90 -23.58 -0.53
N ILE A 248 5.39 -23.96 -1.69
CA ILE A 248 4.18 -24.76 -1.85
C ILE A 248 4.57 -26.22 -2.06
#